data_3a9a9136897665a0fb587fbf138db0d5
#
_entry.id   3a9a9136897665a0fb587fbf138db0d5
#
_cell.length_a   1.000
_cell.length_b   1.000
_cell.length_c   1.000
_cell.angle_alpha   90.00
_cell.angle_beta   90.00
_cell.angle_gamma   90.00
#
_symmetry.space_group_name_H-M   'P 1'
#
loop_
_entity.id
_entity.type
_entity.pdbx_description
1 polymer ?
#
loop_
_entity_poly.entity_id
_entity_poly.type
_entity_poly.pdbx_seq_one_letter_code
_entity_poly.pdbx_strand_id
1 'polypeptide(L)'
;MIHGQLTTLRAIEREDLDALWRWYNDAEAMYYWAEPHKTMSREDLDGRYGAGLSASTGRAHWLLITTREEAGRGETIGRIGYVDLDRRNRHTEIALMIGERDYWGRGYGSDALIAYLGYLFHELNLHKVWLRVEAFNERALRAYEQCGFGRDGVFREHTFLGGRYYDSIIMSILEDDFRERYPFVAPGTR
;
A
#
# COMPACT_ATOMS: atom_id res chain seq x y z
N MET A 1 -6.24 -11.79 -8.92
CA MET A 1 -6.49 -11.43 -7.49
C MET A 1 -5.38 -12.02 -6.65
N ILE A 2 -4.92 -11.29 -5.63
CA ILE A 2 -3.90 -11.76 -4.69
C ILE A 2 -4.59 -11.94 -3.34
N HIS A 3 -4.38 -13.07 -2.68
CA HIS A 3 -5.10 -13.41 -1.44
C HIS A 3 -4.15 -13.42 -0.25
N GLY A 4 -4.48 -12.64 0.78
CA GLY A 4 -3.96 -12.75 2.13
C GLY A 4 -4.81 -13.69 2.99
N GLN A 5 -4.58 -13.67 4.29
CA GLN A 5 -5.41 -14.41 5.25
C GLN A 5 -6.71 -13.67 5.57
N LEU A 6 -6.65 -12.34 5.70
CA LEU A 6 -7.76 -11.46 6.03
C LEU A 6 -8.26 -10.65 4.84
N THR A 7 -7.44 -10.54 3.77
CA THR A 7 -7.67 -9.61 2.67
C THR A 7 -7.61 -10.28 1.31
N THR A 8 -8.23 -9.62 0.33
CA THR A 8 -8.06 -9.88 -1.09
C THR A 8 -7.67 -8.58 -1.79
N LEU A 9 -6.62 -8.64 -2.63
CA LEU A 9 -6.20 -7.52 -3.46
C LEU A 9 -6.73 -7.74 -4.88
N ARG A 10 -7.46 -6.75 -5.40
CA ARG A 10 -8.10 -6.82 -6.70
C ARG A 10 -7.93 -5.53 -7.49
N ALA A 11 -8.21 -5.58 -8.77
CA ALA A 11 -8.25 -4.39 -9.62
C ALA A 11 -9.28 -3.38 -9.11
N ILE A 12 -9.02 -2.09 -9.38
CA ILE A 12 -9.93 -0.99 -9.12
C ILE A 12 -10.99 -1.02 -10.23
N GLU A 13 -12.26 -1.03 -9.83
CA GLU A 13 -13.40 -0.95 -10.72
C GLU A 13 -14.09 0.42 -10.58
N ARG A 14 -14.94 0.78 -11.55
CA ARG A 14 -15.62 2.08 -11.56
C ARG A 14 -16.48 2.33 -10.31
N GLU A 15 -17.10 1.28 -9.79
CA GLU A 15 -17.92 1.33 -8.58
C GLU A 15 -17.14 1.62 -7.30
N ASP A 16 -15.82 1.45 -7.33
CA ASP A 16 -14.94 1.71 -6.19
C ASP A 16 -14.53 3.18 -6.06
N LEU A 17 -14.79 3.99 -7.08
CA LEU A 17 -14.40 5.40 -7.10
C LEU A 17 -15.04 6.21 -5.98
N ASP A 18 -16.22 5.81 -5.52
CA ASP A 18 -16.88 6.45 -4.37
C ASP A 18 -16.10 6.25 -3.06
N ALA A 19 -15.58 5.07 -2.83
CA ALA A 19 -14.74 4.80 -1.65
C ALA A 19 -13.42 5.58 -1.73
N LEU A 20 -12.76 5.57 -2.88
CA LEU A 20 -11.54 6.35 -3.11
C LEU A 20 -11.78 7.85 -2.90
N TRP A 21 -12.89 8.39 -3.42
CA TRP A 21 -13.25 9.80 -3.25
C TRP A 21 -13.44 10.16 -1.78
N ARG A 22 -14.14 9.33 -0.99
CA ARG A 22 -14.31 9.54 0.45
C ARG A 22 -12.97 9.58 1.17
N TRP A 23 -12.07 8.62 0.89
CA TRP A 23 -10.77 8.54 1.56
C TRP A 23 -9.86 9.72 1.21
N TYR A 24 -9.84 10.16 -0.05
CA TYR A 24 -9.05 11.34 -0.46
C TYR A 24 -9.56 12.65 0.14
N ASN A 25 -10.81 12.69 0.58
CA ASN A 25 -11.42 13.85 1.23
C ASN A 25 -11.60 13.69 2.75
N ASP A 26 -11.13 12.59 3.32
CA ASP A 26 -11.08 12.36 4.76
C ASP A 26 -9.79 12.96 5.33
N ALA A 27 -9.91 14.07 6.08
CA ALA A 27 -8.76 14.80 6.62
C ALA A 27 -7.89 13.94 7.55
N GLU A 28 -8.49 12.99 8.30
CA GLU A 28 -7.74 12.12 9.20
C GLU A 28 -6.98 11.02 8.44
N ALA A 29 -7.62 10.39 7.44
CA ALA A 29 -6.94 9.44 6.57
C ALA A 29 -5.79 10.12 5.81
N MET A 30 -6.03 11.32 5.29
CA MET A 30 -5.04 12.09 4.53
C MET A 30 -3.98 12.75 5.42
N TYR A 31 -4.22 12.92 6.73
CA TYR A 31 -3.19 13.35 7.68
C TYR A 31 -2.01 12.37 7.71
N TYR A 32 -2.29 11.06 7.77
CA TYR A 32 -1.24 10.03 7.74
C TYR A 32 -0.59 9.83 6.37
N TRP A 33 -1.20 10.41 5.34
CA TRP A 33 -0.65 10.51 3.99
C TRP A 33 0.13 11.82 3.77
N ALA A 34 0.22 12.66 4.81
CA ALA A 34 0.81 14.00 4.82
C ALA A 34 0.15 15.03 3.87
N GLU A 35 -1.09 14.79 3.49
CA GLU A 35 -1.87 15.65 2.59
C GLU A 35 -3.28 16.02 3.13
N PRO A 36 -3.46 16.39 4.42
CA PRO A 36 -4.78 16.53 5.04
C PRO A 36 -5.65 17.67 4.46
N HIS A 37 -5.04 18.58 3.72
CA HIS A 37 -5.74 19.70 3.09
C HIS A 37 -6.00 19.49 1.59
N LYS A 38 -5.60 18.33 1.07
CA LYS A 38 -5.85 17.98 -0.32
C LYS A 38 -7.32 17.61 -0.48
N THR A 39 -8.03 18.37 -1.28
CA THR A 39 -9.38 18.02 -1.72
C THR A 39 -9.32 17.44 -3.12
N MET A 40 -10.13 16.42 -3.36
CA MET A 40 -10.24 15.77 -4.66
C MET A 40 -11.67 15.89 -5.18
N SER A 41 -11.85 16.53 -6.33
CA SER A 41 -13.13 16.54 -7.01
C SER A 41 -13.44 15.18 -7.63
N ARG A 42 -14.71 14.94 -7.98
CA ARG A 42 -15.10 13.74 -8.73
C ARG A 42 -14.42 13.72 -10.10
N GLU A 43 -14.28 14.86 -10.73
CA GLU A 43 -13.66 15.03 -12.04
C GLU A 43 -12.15 14.73 -11.99
N ASP A 44 -11.44 15.20 -10.95
CA ASP A 44 -10.02 14.84 -10.74
C ASP A 44 -9.84 13.32 -10.54
N LEU A 45 -10.76 12.71 -9.81
CA LEU A 45 -10.75 11.28 -9.58
C LEU A 45 -11.00 10.50 -10.88
N ASP A 46 -12.00 10.92 -11.65
CA ASP A 46 -12.29 10.36 -12.97
C ASP A 46 -11.11 10.55 -13.94
N GLY A 47 -10.47 11.70 -13.94
CA GLY A 47 -9.24 11.96 -14.71
C GLY A 47 -8.09 11.03 -14.31
N ARG A 48 -7.95 10.74 -13.01
CA ARG A 48 -6.89 9.87 -12.48
C ARG A 48 -7.12 8.39 -12.76
N TYR A 49 -8.36 7.93 -12.68
CA TYR A 49 -8.73 6.52 -12.75
C TYR A 49 -9.66 6.19 -13.93
N GLY A 50 -10.36 7.17 -14.51
CA GLY A 50 -11.43 6.93 -15.48
C GLY A 50 -10.98 6.67 -16.92
N ALA A 51 -9.82 7.19 -17.36
CA ALA A 51 -9.29 6.98 -18.72
C ALA A 51 -8.60 5.61 -18.92
N GLY A 52 -8.54 4.83 -17.89
CA GLY A 52 -8.02 3.46 -17.80
C GLY A 52 -7.94 3.11 -16.33
N LEU A 53 -8.96 2.42 -15.82
CA LEU A 53 -8.96 1.82 -14.47
C LEU A 53 -7.76 0.92 -14.24
N SER A 54 -7.11 0.52 -15.33
CA SER A 54 -5.77 -0.04 -15.41
C SER A 54 -4.76 1.06 -15.75
N ALA A 55 -4.63 2.07 -14.89
CA ALA A 55 -3.51 3.02 -14.99
C ALA A 55 -2.18 2.35 -14.58
N SER A 56 -1.94 1.16 -15.10
CA SER A 56 -0.62 0.56 -15.15
C SER A 56 0.16 1.26 -16.24
N THR A 57 0.84 2.34 -15.89
CA THR A 57 1.82 2.98 -16.79
C THR A 57 3.06 2.11 -17.02
N GLY A 58 3.02 0.83 -16.61
CA GLY A 58 4.17 -0.07 -16.56
C GLY A 58 5.16 0.26 -15.44
N ARG A 59 5.07 1.45 -14.84
CA ARG A 59 5.90 1.90 -13.70
C ARG A 59 5.12 2.07 -12.40
N ALA A 60 3.80 2.07 -12.46
CA ALA A 60 2.91 2.15 -11.31
C ALA A 60 1.74 1.19 -11.48
N HIS A 61 1.30 0.61 -10.39
CA HIS A 61 0.15 -0.30 -10.36
C HIS A 61 -0.54 -0.21 -9.00
N TRP A 62 -1.87 -0.06 -9.02
CA TRP A 62 -2.69 0.07 -7.82
C TRP A 62 -3.77 -1.00 -7.77
N LEU A 63 -3.96 -1.58 -6.60
CA LEU A 63 -5.00 -2.53 -6.28
C LEU A 63 -5.83 -2.02 -5.10
N LEU A 64 -7.08 -2.44 -5.03
CA LEU A 64 -7.90 -2.29 -3.84
C LEU A 64 -7.66 -3.43 -2.85
N ILE A 65 -7.76 -3.08 -1.58
CA ILE A 65 -7.77 -4.02 -0.47
C ILE A 65 -9.23 -4.22 -0.09
N THR A 66 -9.71 -5.46 -0.15
CA THR A 66 -11.02 -5.85 0.36
C THR A 66 -10.87 -6.84 1.49
N THR A 67 -11.84 -6.91 2.39
CA THR A 67 -11.92 -8.01 3.35
C THR A 67 -12.07 -9.33 2.60
N ARG A 68 -11.54 -10.41 3.16
CA ARG A 68 -11.73 -11.75 2.60
C ARG A 68 -13.05 -12.32 3.09
N GLU A 69 -13.94 -12.63 2.16
CA GLU A 69 -15.17 -13.35 2.44
C GLU A 69 -15.16 -14.71 1.73
N GLU A 70 -15.73 -15.73 2.36
CA GLU A 70 -15.79 -17.09 1.80
C GLU A 70 -16.78 -17.17 0.63
N ALA A 71 -17.78 -16.31 0.60
CA ALA A 71 -18.77 -16.22 -0.48
C ALA A 71 -19.14 -14.76 -0.73
N GLY A 72 -18.61 -14.18 -1.83
CA GLY A 72 -19.00 -12.85 -2.25
C GLY A 72 -17.82 -11.89 -2.41
N ARG A 73 -18.15 -10.62 -2.62
CA ARG A 73 -17.20 -9.52 -2.76
C ARG A 73 -17.07 -8.86 -1.38
N GLY A 74 -15.92 -9.02 -0.75
CA GLY A 74 -15.64 -8.40 0.54
C GLY A 74 -15.73 -6.87 0.51
N GLU A 75 -15.83 -6.26 1.69
CA GLU A 75 -15.89 -4.80 1.83
C GLU A 75 -14.57 -4.16 1.38
N THR A 76 -14.67 -3.10 0.59
CA THR A 76 -13.51 -2.31 0.13
C THR A 76 -13.02 -1.41 1.27
N ILE A 77 -11.81 -1.66 1.77
CA ILE A 77 -11.27 -1.04 2.99
C ILE A 77 -10.03 -0.19 2.78
N GLY A 78 -9.37 -0.31 1.63
CA GLY A 78 -8.12 0.41 1.39
C GLY A 78 -7.56 0.16 0.00
N ARG A 79 -6.35 0.62 -0.21
CA ARG A 79 -5.59 0.41 -1.44
C ARG A 79 -4.12 0.16 -1.16
N ILE A 80 -3.47 -0.56 -2.05
CA ILE A 80 -2.03 -0.83 -2.06
C ILE A 80 -1.52 -0.77 -3.48
N GLY A 81 -0.28 -0.35 -3.66
CA GLY A 81 0.31 -0.33 -4.99
C GLY A 81 1.80 -0.08 -4.96
N TYR A 82 2.42 -0.22 -6.13
CA TYR A 82 3.78 0.23 -6.34
C TYR A 82 3.84 1.42 -7.28
N VAL A 83 4.92 2.20 -7.15
CA VAL A 83 5.29 3.31 -8.03
C VAL A 83 6.78 3.21 -8.36
N ASP A 84 7.17 3.86 -9.44
CA ASP A 84 8.58 3.95 -9.88
C ASP A 84 9.29 2.59 -10.00
N LEU A 85 8.60 1.60 -10.57
CA LEU A 85 9.18 0.29 -10.84
C LEU A 85 10.43 0.41 -11.72
N ASP A 86 11.58 0.06 -11.15
CA ASP A 86 12.85 -0.09 -11.86
C ASP A 86 13.13 -1.58 -12.16
N ARG A 87 12.84 -1.98 -13.40
CA ARG A 87 13.03 -3.37 -13.84
C ARG A 87 14.50 -3.77 -13.96
N ARG A 88 15.40 -2.81 -14.20
CA ARG A 88 16.83 -3.08 -14.33
C ARG A 88 17.45 -3.38 -12.97
N ASN A 89 17.16 -2.53 -11.99
CA ASN A 89 17.65 -2.67 -10.62
C ASN A 89 16.73 -3.54 -9.76
N ARG A 90 15.58 -3.98 -10.30
CA ARG A 90 14.62 -4.89 -9.64
C ARG A 90 14.10 -4.34 -8.31
N HIS A 91 13.76 -3.06 -8.26
CA HIS A 91 13.18 -2.45 -7.08
C HIS A 91 11.98 -1.55 -7.39
N THR A 92 11.18 -1.26 -6.37
CA THR A 92 10.05 -0.34 -6.46
C THR A 92 9.74 0.30 -5.11
N GLU A 93 9.15 1.50 -5.12
CA GLU A 93 8.50 2.07 -3.95
C GLU A 93 7.08 1.52 -3.86
N ILE A 94 6.62 1.19 -2.65
CA ILE A 94 5.23 0.83 -2.39
C ILE A 94 4.54 1.88 -1.53
N ALA A 95 3.22 1.95 -1.69
CA ALA A 95 2.38 2.74 -0.83
C ALA A 95 1.10 1.98 -0.49
N LEU A 96 0.64 2.11 0.76
CA LEU A 96 -0.52 1.43 1.32
C LEU A 96 -1.35 2.39 2.16
N MET A 97 -2.66 2.34 2.00
CA MET A 97 -3.63 3.06 2.82
C MET A 97 -4.80 2.13 3.17
N ILE A 98 -5.12 2.03 4.46
CA ILE A 98 -6.43 1.58 4.91
C ILE A 98 -7.29 2.84 5.06
N GLY A 99 -8.26 3.01 4.18
CA GLY A 99 -9.13 4.19 4.15
C GLY A 99 -10.29 4.10 5.13
N GLU A 100 -10.78 2.88 5.40
CA GLU A 100 -11.86 2.67 6.37
C GLU A 100 -11.28 2.53 7.79
N ARG A 101 -11.61 3.48 8.67
CA ARG A 101 -10.99 3.60 10.01
C ARG A 101 -11.30 2.43 10.93
N ASP A 102 -12.47 1.83 10.78
CA ASP A 102 -12.90 0.68 11.59
C ASP A 102 -11.98 -0.55 11.42
N TYR A 103 -11.16 -0.54 10.37
CA TYR A 103 -10.19 -1.60 10.08
C TYR A 103 -8.77 -1.27 10.54
N TRP A 104 -8.53 -0.06 11.12
CA TRP A 104 -7.22 0.33 11.61
C TRP A 104 -6.79 -0.48 12.85
N GLY A 105 -5.50 -0.84 12.92
CA GLY A 105 -4.94 -1.56 14.06
C GLY A 105 -5.39 -3.02 14.21
N ARG A 106 -6.10 -3.56 13.22
CA ARG A 106 -6.67 -4.92 13.23
C ARG A 106 -5.94 -5.91 12.33
N GLY A 107 -4.76 -5.56 11.83
CA GLY A 107 -3.91 -6.46 11.04
C GLY A 107 -4.18 -6.45 9.52
N TYR A 108 -5.25 -5.85 9.04
CA TYR A 108 -5.59 -5.85 7.60
C TYR A 108 -4.51 -5.24 6.71
N GLY A 109 -3.90 -4.13 7.15
CA GLY A 109 -2.81 -3.50 6.40
C GLY A 109 -1.57 -4.39 6.30
N SER A 110 -1.19 -5.05 7.39
CA SER A 110 -0.06 -5.97 7.41
C SER A 110 -0.32 -7.23 6.57
N ASP A 111 -1.52 -7.78 6.63
CA ASP A 111 -1.93 -8.92 5.83
C ASP A 111 -1.89 -8.61 4.32
N ALA A 112 -2.48 -7.48 3.92
CA ALA A 112 -2.45 -6.99 2.55
C ALA A 112 -1.01 -6.76 2.06
N LEU A 113 -0.15 -6.18 2.92
CA LEU A 113 1.25 -5.92 2.61
C LEU A 113 2.02 -7.22 2.37
N ILE A 114 1.89 -8.20 3.26
CA ILE A 114 2.60 -9.49 3.13
C ILE A 114 2.15 -10.22 1.85
N ALA A 115 0.85 -10.25 1.57
CA ALA A 115 0.33 -10.84 0.33
C ALA A 115 0.87 -10.14 -0.92
N TYR A 116 0.96 -8.80 -0.89
CA TYR A 116 1.48 -8.01 -2.01
C TYR A 116 2.99 -8.19 -2.19
N LEU A 117 3.76 -8.24 -1.10
CA LEU A 117 5.20 -8.54 -1.15
C LEU A 117 5.46 -9.92 -1.78
N GLY A 118 4.65 -10.91 -1.46
CA GLY A 118 4.70 -12.23 -2.11
C GLY A 118 4.58 -12.13 -3.63
N TYR A 119 3.61 -11.35 -4.12
CA TYR A 119 3.46 -11.08 -5.56
C TYR A 119 4.67 -10.35 -6.15
N LEU A 120 5.18 -9.31 -5.46
CA LEU A 120 6.32 -8.53 -5.96
C LEU A 120 7.61 -9.35 -6.06
N PHE A 121 7.89 -10.21 -5.08
CA PHE A 121 9.10 -11.01 -5.06
C PHE A 121 8.98 -12.29 -5.89
N HIS A 122 7.85 -13.01 -5.84
CA HIS A 122 7.73 -14.30 -6.53
C HIS A 122 7.30 -14.18 -7.98
N GLU A 123 6.40 -13.21 -8.31
CA GLU A 123 5.85 -13.09 -9.67
C GLU A 123 6.55 -12.00 -10.48
N LEU A 124 6.84 -10.83 -9.88
CA LEU A 124 7.57 -9.76 -10.57
C LEU A 124 9.08 -9.87 -10.46
N ASN A 125 9.60 -10.82 -9.67
CA ASN A 125 11.02 -11.10 -9.50
C ASN A 125 11.81 -9.85 -9.05
N LEU A 126 11.25 -9.07 -8.13
CA LEU A 126 11.96 -7.93 -7.57
C LEU A 126 13.01 -8.39 -6.56
N HIS A 127 14.05 -7.58 -6.36
CA HIS A 127 15.10 -7.80 -5.38
C HIS A 127 14.88 -6.96 -4.10
N LYS A 128 14.32 -5.76 -4.25
CA LYS A 128 14.10 -4.83 -3.14
C LYS A 128 12.75 -4.13 -3.26
N VAL A 129 12.04 -4.05 -2.15
CA VAL A 129 10.84 -3.22 -2.02
C VAL A 129 11.10 -2.20 -0.92
N TRP A 130 10.80 -0.93 -1.17
CA TRP A 130 11.02 0.15 -0.23
C TRP A 130 9.79 1.06 -0.10
N LEU A 131 9.76 1.85 0.96
CA LEU A 131 8.69 2.81 1.23
C LEU A 131 9.21 4.01 2.02
N ARG A 132 8.42 5.07 1.99
CA ARG A 132 8.57 6.21 2.90
C ARG A 132 7.42 6.24 3.88
N VAL A 133 7.73 6.60 5.11
CA VAL A 133 6.72 6.78 6.17
C VAL A 133 7.10 7.96 7.04
N GLU A 134 6.13 8.81 7.33
CA GLU A 134 6.36 9.99 8.16
C GLU A 134 6.65 9.58 9.61
N ALA A 135 7.64 10.23 10.23
CA ALA A 135 8.09 9.89 11.59
C ALA A 135 6.98 9.95 12.64
N PHE A 136 5.95 10.77 12.44
CA PHE A 136 4.79 10.85 13.33
C PHE A 136 3.80 9.68 13.16
N ASN A 137 3.93 8.88 12.10
CA ASN A 137 3.05 7.73 11.84
C ASN A 137 3.58 6.46 12.51
N GLU A 138 3.69 6.49 13.84
CA GLU A 138 4.23 5.37 14.63
C GLU A 138 3.49 4.05 14.39
N ARG A 139 2.19 4.11 14.09
CA ARG A 139 1.39 2.92 13.80
C ARG A 139 1.91 2.22 12.54
N ALA A 140 2.15 2.98 11.47
CA ALA A 140 2.66 2.43 10.21
C ALA A 140 4.11 1.94 10.40
N LEU A 141 4.97 2.69 11.09
CA LEU A 141 6.34 2.28 11.39
C LEU A 141 6.38 0.90 12.05
N ARG A 142 5.60 0.71 13.13
CA ARG A 142 5.51 -0.60 13.81
C ARG A 142 4.98 -1.71 12.90
N ALA A 143 3.98 -1.41 12.07
CA ALA A 143 3.42 -2.39 11.14
C ALA A 143 4.45 -2.84 10.09
N TYR A 144 5.22 -1.91 9.53
CA TYR A 144 6.29 -2.22 8.57
C TYR A 144 7.43 -3.02 9.21
N GLU A 145 7.89 -2.63 10.40
CA GLU A 145 8.89 -3.40 11.16
C GLU A 145 8.42 -4.83 11.45
N GLN A 146 7.16 -5.01 11.83
CA GLN A 146 6.55 -6.33 12.03
C GLN A 146 6.47 -7.15 10.74
N CYS A 147 6.32 -6.51 9.58
CA CYS A 147 6.35 -7.18 8.28
C CYS A 147 7.77 -7.48 7.77
N GLY A 148 8.81 -7.04 8.49
CA GLY A 148 10.21 -7.35 8.15
C GLY A 148 10.96 -6.22 7.47
N PHE A 149 10.38 -5.02 7.36
CA PHE A 149 11.11 -3.86 6.83
C PHE A 149 12.14 -3.36 7.83
N GLY A 150 13.38 -3.16 7.35
CA GLY A 150 14.44 -2.46 8.06
C GLY A 150 14.45 -0.96 7.70
N ARG A 151 15.06 -0.14 8.56
CA ARG A 151 15.25 1.29 8.30
C ARG A 151 16.53 1.49 7.49
N ASP A 152 16.43 2.10 6.30
CA ASP A 152 17.57 2.42 5.44
C ASP A 152 18.12 3.83 5.71
N GLY A 153 17.26 4.78 6.11
CA GLY A 153 17.69 6.16 6.31
C GLY A 153 16.57 7.11 6.72
N VAL A 154 16.91 8.38 6.81
CA VAL A 154 16.01 9.47 7.19
C VAL A 154 16.19 10.64 6.26
N PHE A 155 15.11 11.13 5.68
CA PHE A 155 15.06 12.47 5.09
C PHE A 155 14.65 13.45 6.16
N ARG A 156 15.61 14.25 6.64
CA ARG A 156 15.34 15.21 7.73
C ARG A 156 14.48 16.35 7.23
N GLU A 157 13.48 16.74 8.06
CA GLU A 157 12.61 17.90 7.81
C GLU A 157 11.98 17.87 6.40
N HIS A 158 11.60 16.68 5.92
CA HIS A 158 11.17 16.45 4.55
C HIS A 158 9.70 16.84 4.33
N THR A 159 8.85 16.67 5.33
CA THR A 159 7.41 16.89 5.24
C THR A 159 6.98 18.07 6.08
N PHE A 160 6.34 19.08 5.44
CA PHE A 160 5.73 20.21 6.13
C PHE A 160 4.24 19.93 6.38
N LEU A 161 3.85 19.89 7.66
CA LEU A 161 2.47 19.60 8.05
C LEU A 161 2.11 20.37 9.32
N GLY A 162 0.96 21.07 9.32
CA GLY A 162 0.48 21.77 10.50
C GLY A 162 1.42 22.84 11.04
N GLY A 163 2.17 23.52 10.16
CA GLY A 163 3.06 24.62 10.54
C GLY A 163 4.46 24.19 10.99
N ARG A 164 4.82 22.90 10.87
CA ARG A 164 6.15 22.38 11.24
C ARG A 164 6.64 21.32 10.28
N TYR A 165 7.96 21.07 10.32
CA TYR A 165 8.60 20.03 9.54
C TYR A 165 8.70 18.72 10.31
N TYR A 166 8.61 17.62 9.59
CA TYR A 166 8.78 16.26 10.09
C TYR A 166 9.76 15.49 9.22
N ASP A 167 10.45 14.56 9.85
CA ASP A 167 11.30 13.61 9.15
C ASP A 167 10.46 12.55 8.42
N SER A 168 10.96 12.09 7.27
CA SER A 168 10.44 10.91 6.59
C SER A 168 11.44 9.76 6.71
N ILE A 169 10.99 8.63 7.21
CA ILE A 169 11.79 7.42 7.40
C ILE A 169 11.73 6.60 6.13
N ILE A 170 12.89 6.21 5.61
CA ILE A 170 13.01 5.29 4.49
C ILE A 170 13.16 3.88 5.05
N MET A 171 12.32 2.97 4.60
CA MET A 171 12.36 1.57 5.01
C MET A 171 12.36 0.65 3.81
N SER A 172 13.02 -0.50 3.91
CA SER A 172 13.02 -1.49 2.85
C SER A 172 13.06 -2.92 3.38
N ILE A 173 12.71 -3.85 2.48
CA ILE A 173 12.87 -5.29 2.67
C ILE A 173 13.50 -5.87 1.41
N LEU A 174 14.48 -6.77 1.57
CA LEU A 174 15.10 -7.50 0.48
C LEU A 174 14.37 -8.82 0.22
N GLU A 175 14.52 -9.35 -0.97
CA GLU A 175 13.95 -10.64 -1.39
C GLU A 175 14.33 -11.78 -0.43
N ASP A 176 15.61 -11.86 -0.04
CA ASP A 176 16.10 -12.92 0.84
C ASP A 176 15.52 -12.81 2.26
N ASP A 177 15.44 -11.59 2.82
CA ASP A 177 14.83 -11.35 4.14
C ASP A 177 13.34 -11.75 4.13
N PHE A 178 12.64 -11.43 3.04
CA PHE A 178 11.24 -11.82 2.88
C PHE A 178 11.06 -13.33 2.79
N ARG A 179 11.90 -14.02 1.99
CA ARG A 179 11.84 -15.50 1.81
C ARG A 179 12.16 -16.25 3.10
N GLU A 180 13.11 -15.76 3.88
CA GLU A 180 13.44 -16.34 5.20
C GLU A 180 12.25 -16.22 6.16
N ARG A 181 11.59 -15.06 6.19
CA ARG A 181 10.48 -14.79 7.10
C ARG A 181 9.17 -15.41 6.68
N TYR A 182 8.91 -15.48 5.38
CA TYR A 182 7.67 -15.98 4.77
C TYR A 182 8.00 -17.02 3.70
N PRO A 183 8.35 -18.26 4.10
CA PRO A 183 8.68 -19.33 3.15
C PRO A 183 7.53 -19.57 2.16
N PHE A 184 7.87 -19.64 0.88
CA PHE A 184 6.89 -19.91 -0.16
C PHE A 184 6.36 -21.34 -0.03
N VAL A 185 5.07 -21.47 0.17
CA VAL A 185 4.37 -22.77 0.12
C VAL A 185 3.61 -22.82 -1.20
N ALA A 186 4.06 -23.67 -2.12
CA ALA A 186 3.38 -23.84 -3.41
C ALA A 186 1.94 -24.32 -3.22
N PRO A 187 0.96 -23.78 -3.95
CA PRO A 187 -0.41 -24.27 -3.90
C PRO A 187 -0.43 -25.78 -4.23
N GLY A 188 -1.00 -26.59 -3.34
CA GLY A 188 -1.15 -28.03 -3.55
C GLY A 188 -0.14 -28.95 -2.87
N THR A 189 0.81 -28.44 -2.07
CA THR A 189 1.73 -29.23 -1.25
C THR A 189 1.20 -29.48 0.17
N ARG A 190 -0.04 -30.00 0.30
CA ARG A 190 -0.57 -30.57 1.54
C ARG A 190 -0.91 -32.04 1.33
#